data_dbff7712a9f0830f003240b80fb94652
#
_entry.id   dbff7712a9f0830f003240b80fb94652
#
_cell.length_a   1.000
_cell.length_b   1.000
_cell.length_c   1.000
_cell.angle_alpha   90.00
_cell.angle_beta   90.00
_cell.angle_gamma   90.00
#
_symmetry.space_group_name_H-M   'P 1'
#
loop_
_entity.id
_entity.type
_entity.pdbx_description
1 polymer ?
#
loop_
_entity_poly.entity_id
_entity_poly.type
_entity_poly.pdbx_seq_one_letter_code
_entity_poly.pdbx_strand_id
1 'polypeptide(L)'
;MAFIDMLHIEKSFGSVAVLQDVSLSMERGEVVSIIGPSGSGKSTFLRCLGQLGSIQKGTIIVDGATLVDTPANVGEAVYVGKEEQQRILLKMGMVFQSFNLFPHMTVLENIMVAPRMVKGMKDADILPIAQSLLEKVGLWDKRDVYPSTLSGGQKQRVAI
;
A
#
# COMPACT_ATOMS: atom_id res chain seq x y z
N MET A 1 6.04 8.70 19.36
CA MET A 1 4.84 9.08 18.56
C MET A 1 4.73 8.06 17.46
N ALA A 2 3.60 7.36 17.38
CA ALA A 2 3.46 6.29 16.40
C ALA A 2 3.64 6.79 14.97
N PHE A 3 4.23 5.95 14.12
CA PHE A 3 4.36 6.24 12.68
C PHE A 3 3.04 5.99 11.95
N ILE A 4 2.28 4.99 12.39
CA ILE A 4 0.92 4.73 11.90
C ILE A 4 0.01 4.56 13.10
N ASP A 5 -1.11 5.28 13.12
CA ASP A 5 -2.23 5.05 14.02
C ASP A 5 -3.49 4.79 13.20
N MET A 6 -4.13 3.67 13.46
CA MET A 6 -5.46 3.32 12.99
C MET A 6 -6.33 3.12 14.23
N LEU A 7 -7.26 4.03 14.48
CA LEU A 7 -8.01 4.09 15.73
C LEU A 7 -9.50 3.91 15.45
N HIS A 8 -10.13 2.99 16.18
CA HIS A 8 -11.58 2.76 16.14
C HIS A 8 -12.13 2.52 14.74
N ILE A 9 -11.43 1.72 13.93
CA ILE A 9 -11.78 1.48 12.53
C ILE A 9 -13.03 0.60 12.43
N GLU A 10 -14.07 1.16 11.80
CA GLU A 10 -15.28 0.43 11.43
C GLU A 10 -15.41 0.31 9.91
N LYS A 11 -15.69 -0.90 9.41
CA LYS A 11 -15.91 -1.17 8.00
C LYS A 11 -16.95 -2.24 7.79
N SER A 12 -17.97 -1.91 6.98
CA SER A 12 -18.99 -2.85 6.54
C SER A 12 -19.08 -2.91 5.01
N PHE A 13 -19.54 -4.04 4.49
CA PHE A 13 -19.92 -4.25 3.10
C PHE A 13 -21.40 -4.66 3.07
N GLY A 14 -22.28 -3.75 2.66
CA GLY A 14 -23.72 -3.93 2.81
C GLY A 14 -24.09 -4.13 4.28
N SER A 15 -24.75 -5.23 4.60
CA SER A 15 -25.14 -5.59 5.97
C SER A 15 -24.05 -6.32 6.77
N VAL A 16 -22.92 -6.66 6.15
CA VAL A 16 -21.87 -7.44 6.81
C VAL A 16 -20.83 -6.50 7.43
N ALA A 17 -20.77 -6.42 8.76
CA ALA A 17 -19.74 -5.72 9.49
C ALA A 17 -18.44 -6.55 9.50
N VAL A 18 -17.39 -6.04 8.86
CA VAL A 18 -16.09 -6.73 8.69
C VAL A 18 -15.06 -6.23 9.69
N LEU A 19 -15.02 -4.93 9.95
CA LEU A 19 -14.19 -4.34 11.00
C LEU A 19 -15.13 -3.68 12.00
N GLN A 20 -14.96 -4.00 13.27
CA GLN A 20 -15.80 -3.51 14.35
C GLN A 20 -14.89 -2.98 15.45
N ASP A 21 -14.67 -1.68 15.47
CA ASP A 21 -13.85 -0.98 16.47
C ASP A 21 -12.42 -1.55 16.57
N VAL A 22 -11.73 -1.68 15.42
CA VAL A 22 -10.37 -2.23 15.39
C VAL A 22 -9.35 -1.10 15.45
N SER A 23 -8.41 -1.20 16.38
CA SER A 23 -7.32 -0.23 16.53
C SER A 23 -5.95 -0.89 16.44
N LEU A 24 -4.98 -0.17 15.87
CA LEU A 24 -3.58 -0.56 15.76
C LEU A 24 -2.71 0.70 15.76
N SER A 25 -1.68 0.71 16.58
CA SER A 25 -0.60 1.70 16.51
C SER A 25 0.72 1.01 16.20
N MET A 26 1.57 1.64 15.40
CA MET A 26 2.86 1.10 15.00
C MET A 26 3.92 2.20 15.03
N GLU A 27 5.03 1.94 15.71
CA GLU A 27 6.17 2.85 15.77
C GLU A 27 7.07 2.71 14.53
N ARG A 28 7.92 3.70 14.30
CA ARG A 28 8.87 3.67 13.18
C ARG A 28 9.92 2.56 13.40
N GLY A 29 10.08 1.69 12.39
CA GLY A 29 10.99 0.54 12.45
C GLY A 29 10.40 -0.70 13.13
N GLU A 30 9.18 -0.63 13.64
CA GLU A 30 8.47 -1.76 14.20
C GLU A 30 7.96 -2.71 13.10
N VAL A 31 7.90 -4.00 13.42
CA VAL A 31 7.28 -5.03 12.56
C VAL A 31 6.06 -5.59 13.27
N VAL A 32 4.90 -5.38 12.70
CA VAL A 32 3.62 -5.87 13.24
C VAL A 32 3.07 -6.97 12.34
N SER A 33 2.66 -8.09 12.94
CA SER A 33 2.00 -9.20 12.24
C SER A 33 0.53 -9.30 12.63
N ILE A 34 -0.36 -9.29 11.64
CA ILE A 34 -1.79 -9.50 11.83
C ILE A 34 -2.13 -10.95 11.48
N ILE A 35 -2.53 -11.74 12.47
CA ILE A 35 -2.87 -13.16 12.34
C ILE A 35 -4.36 -13.40 12.59
N GLY A 36 -4.90 -14.47 12.03
CA GLY A 36 -6.32 -14.84 12.19
C GLY A 36 -6.81 -15.69 11.03
N PRO A 37 -8.00 -16.30 11.14
CA PRO A 37 -8.59 -17.15 10.10
C PRO A 37 -8.89 -16.39 8.81
N SER A 38 -9.12 -17.13 7.72
CA SER A 38 -9.60 -16.54 6.47
C SER A 38 -10.94 -15.83 6.70
N GLY A 39 -11.13 -14.66 6.09
CA GLY A 39 -12.35 -13.87 6.25
C GLY A 39 -12.40 -12.99 7.50
N SER A 40 -11.40 -13.01 8.40
CA SER A 40 -11.41 -12.18 9.64
C SER A 40 -11.11 -10.68 9.43
N GLY A 41 -11.08 -10.19 8.19
CA GLY A 41 -10.91 -8.75 7.91
C GLY A 41 -9.48 -8.25 7.77
N LYS A 42 -8.42 -9.08 7.94
CA LYS A 42 -7.01 -8.66 7.88
C LYS A 42 -6.64 -7.85 6.62
N SER A 43 -6.98 -8.41 5.46
CA SER A 43 -6.72 -7.74 4.18
C SER A 43 -7.56 -6.48 4.00
N THR A 44 -8.79 -6.48 4.55
CA THR A 44 -9.66 -5.29 4.55
C THR A 44 -9.04 -4.18 5.38
N PHE A 45 -8.52 -4.50 6.56
CA PHE A 45 -7.87 -3.54 7.45
C PHE A 45 -6.65 -2.89 6.78
N LEU A 46 -5.75 -3.70 6.18
CA LEU A 46 -4.60 -3.18 5.43
C LEU A 46 -5.01 -2.35 4.20
N ARG A 47 -6.07 -2.76 3.47
CA ARG A 47 -6.59 -1.98 2.35
C ARG A 47 -7.17 -0.64 2.76
N CYS A 48 -7.78 -0.54 3.94
CA CYS A 48 -8.23 0.74 4.49
C CYS A 48 -7.06 1.69 4.77
N LEU A 49 -5.93 1.19 5.28
CA LEU A 49 -4.71 1.98 5.46
C LEU A 49 -4.17 2.52 4.13
N GLY A 50 -4.09 1.67 3.11
CA GLY A 50 -3.63 2.06 1.76
C GLY A 50 -4.69 2.79 0.92
N GLN A 51 -5.82 3.16 1.49
CA GLN A 51 -6.96 3.81 0.81
C GLN A 51 -7.49 3.04 -0.43
N LEU A 52 -7.29 1.72 -0.44
CA LEU A 52 -7.89 0.81 -1.43
C LEU A 52 -9.32 0.39 -1.01
N GLY A 53 -9.83 0.97 0.06
CA GLY A 53 -11.18 0.87 0.58
C GLY A 53 -11.38 1.97 1.61
N SER A 54 -12.56 2.65 1.58
CA SER A 54 -12.93 3.64 2.57
C SER A 54 -13.35 2.98 3.88
N ILE A 55 -13.14 3.64 5.00
CA ILE A 55 -13.74 3.28 6.30
C ILE A 55 -15.07 4.01 6.48
N GLN A 56 -15.95 3.51 7.34
CA GLN A 56 -17.16 4.23 7.76
C GLN A 56 -16.89 5.10 8.96
N LYS A 57 -16.10 4.60 9.93
CA LYS A 57 -15.69 5.35 11.10
C LYS A 57 -14.26 5.03 11.50
N GLY A 58 -13.68 5.90 12.28
CA GLY A 58 -12.34 5.81 12.84
C GLY A 58 -11.42 6.90 12.35
N THR A 59 -10.17 6.82 12.79
CA THR A 59 -9.12 7.79 12.46
C THR A 59 -7.90 7.03 11.93
N ILE A 60 -7.30 7.52 10.84
CA ILE A 60 -6.02 7.02 10.32
C ILE A 60 -5.04 8.17 10.26
N ILE A 61 -3.91 8.02 10.94
CA ILE A 61 -2.81 8.98 10.97
C ILE A 61 -1.55 8.27 10.47
N VAL A 62 -0.81 8.90 9.58
CA VAL A 62 0.45 8.41 9.06
C VAL A 62 1.51 9.49 9.20
N ASP A 63 2.58 9.19 9.94
CA ASP A 63 3.71 10.10 10.18
C ASP A 63 3.23 11.49 10.67
N GLY A 64 2.30 11.49 11.62
CA GLY A 64 1.68 12.68 12.21
C GLY A 64 0.65 13.41 11.34
N ALA A 65 0.40 12.95 10.10
CA ALA A 65 -0.60 13.55 9.22
C ALA A 65 -1.89 12.72 9.22
N THR A 66 -3.03 13.36 9.53
CA THR A 66 -4.34 12.70 9.49
C THR A 66 -4.78 12.48 8.06
N LEU A 67 -5.04 11.22 7.68
CA LEU A 67 -5.58 10.82 6.39
C LEU A 67 -7.11 10.88 6.37
N VAL A 68 -7.72 10.43 7.45
CA VAL A 68 -9.16 10.37 7.65
C VAL A 68 -9.47 10.47 9.13
N ASP A 69 -10.58 11.10 9.46
CA ASP A 69 -11.09 11.19 10.82
C ASP A 69 -12.61 11.10 10.82
N THR A 70 -13.20 10.76 11.97
CA THR A 70 -14.65 10.77 12.18
C THR A 70 -15.01 11.86 13.20
N PRO A 71 -15.32 13.08 12.76
CA PRO A 71 -15.73 14.13 13.65
C PRO A 71 -17.05 13.79 14.38
N ALA A 72 -17.13 14.08 15.67
CA ALA A 72 -18.29 13.75 16.51
C ALA A 72 -19.61 14.36 15.99
N ASN A 73 -19.55 15.52 15.34
CA ASN A 73 -20.70 16.20 14.76
C ASN A 73 -21.16 15.65 13.41
N VAL A 74 -20.34 14.82 12.73
CA VAL A 74 -20.64 14.21 11.42
C VAL A 74 -21.03 12.75 11.58
N GLY A 75 -20.33 11.99 12.45
CA GLY A 75 -20.60 10.58 12.71
C GLY A 75 -20.14 9.63 11.60
N GLU A 76 -19.55 10.13 10.53
CA GLU A 76 -19.00 9.39 9.40
C GLU A 76 -17.56 9.81 9.11
N ALA A 77 -16.80 8.94 8.46
CA ALA A 77 -15.40 9.18 8.12
C ALA A 77 -15.24 10.28 7.06
N VAL A 78 -14.47 11.31 7.40
CA VAL A 78 -14.15 12.44 6.53
C VAL A 78 -12.68 12.37 6.15
N TYR A 79 -12.40 12.22 4.86
CA TYR A 79 -11.04 12.18 4.31
C TYR A 79 -10.54 13.59 4.02
N VAL A 80 -9.25 13.82 4.21
CA VAL A 80 -8.58 15.06 3.79
C VAL A 80 -8.66 15.25 2.27
N GLY A 81 -8.30 16.44 1.78
CA GLY A 81 -8.31 16.74 0.34
C GLY A 81 -7.39 15.81 -0.47
N LYS A 82 -7.69 15.61 -1.76
CA LYS A 82 -6.98 14.64 -2.64
C LYS A 82 -5.46 14.83 -2.68
N GLU A 83 -4.99 16.07 -2.72
CA GLU A 83 -3.55 16.37 -2.75
C GLU A 83 -2.86 15.92 -1.47
N GLU A 84 -3.48 16.17 -0.33
CA GLU A 84 -2.97 15.74 0.97
C GLU A 84 -3.04 14.22 1.12
N GLN A 85 -4.13 13.57 0.67
CA GLN A 85 -4.21 12.11 0.60
C GLN A 85 -3.03 11.53 -0.17
N GLN A 86 -2.75 12.05 -1.38
CA GLN A 86 -1.63 11.59 -2.20
C GLN A 86 -0.29 11.78 -1.49
N ARG A 87 -0.07 12.92 -0.85
CA ARG A 87 1.15 13.20 -0.08
C ARG A 87 1.37 12.21 1.05
N ILE A 88 0.30 11.86 1.78
CA ILE A 88 0.34 10.88 2.88
C ILE A 88 0.59 9.48 2.34
N LEU A 89 -0.15 9.06 1.31
CA LEU A 89 -0.05 7.71 0.75
C LEU A 89 1.31 7.42 0.10
N LEU A 90 1.98 8.44 -0.45
CA LEU A 90 3.34 8.29 -0.98
C LEU A 90 4.41 7.92 0.07
N LYS A 91 4.08 8.02 1.36
CA LYS A 91 4.96 7.56 2.45
C LYS A 91 4.88 6.06 2.70
N MET A 92 3.92 5.36 2.08
CA MET A 92 3.66 3.94 2.28
C MET A 92 3.75 3.18 0.96
N GLY A 93 4.15 1.93 1.02
CA GLY A 93 4.06 0.97 -0.09
C GLY A 93 3.21 -0.22 0.32
N MET A 94 2.50 -0.82 -0.63
CA MET A 94 1.74 -2.05 -0.41
C MET A 94 2.18 -3.13 -1.39
N VAL A 95 2.53 -4.30 -0.85
CA VAL A 95 2.81 -5.50 -1.63
C VAL A 95 1.59 -6.42 -1.57
N PHE A 96 1.04 -6.76 -2.72
CA PHE A 96 -0.15 -7.62 -2.82
C PHE A 96 0.23 -9.10 -2.87
N GLN A 97 -0.66 -9.96 -2.37
CA GLN A 97 -0.49 -11.40 -2.41
C GLN A 97 -0.39 -11.95 -3.85
N SER A 98 -1.06 -11.32 -4.81
CA SER A 98 -1.05 -11.68 -6.23
C SER A 98 0.01 -10.94 -7.05
N PHE A 99 0.98 -10.28 -6.37
CA PHE A 99 2.08 -9.50 -6.95
C PHE A 99 1.65 -8.27 -7.75
N ASN A 100 0.54 -8.31 -8.45
CA ASN A 100 -0.08 -7.25 -9.28
C ASN A 100 0.89 -6.60 -10.29
N LEU A 101 1.78 -7.41 -10.86
CA LEU A 101 2.63 -6.98 -11.97
C LEU A 101 1.79 -6.82 -13.24
N PHE A 102 2.07 -5.79 -14.01
CA PHE A 102 1.45 -5.55 -15.32
C PHE A 102 1.96 -6.62 -16.31
N PRO A 103 1.11 -7.55 -16.79
CA PRO A 103 1.54 -8.69 -17.60
C PRO A 103 2.05 -8.31 -18.98
N HIS A 104 1.68 -7.14 -19.49
CA HIS A 104 2.05 -6.58 -20.79
C HIS A 104 3.29 -5.69 -20.74
N MET A 105 3.90 -5.52 -19.57
CA MET A 105 5.13 -4.78 -19.34
C MET A 105 6.25 -5.73 -18.95
N THR A 106 7.48 -5.44 -19.36
CA THR A 106 8.68 -6.16 -18.90
C THR A 106 8.92 -5.93 -17.40
N VAL A 107 9.84 -6.66 -16.81
CA VAL A 107 10.25 -6.47 -15.40
C VAL A 107 10.71 -5.03 -15.17
N LEU A 108 11.56 -4.51 -16.06
CA LEU A 108 12.07 -3.13 -15.94
C LEU A 108 10.95 -2.11 -16.06
N GLU A 109 10.05 -2.25 -17.03
CA GLU A 109 8.91 -1.37 -17.21
C GLU A 109 7.96 -1.37 -16.01
N ASN A 110 7.74 -2.53 -15.38
CA ASN A 110 6.95 -2.64 -14.15
C ASN A 110 7.53 -1.81 -13.00
N ILE A 111 8.85 -1.74 -12.86
CA ILE A 111 9.51 -0.94 -11.83
C ILE A 111 9.49 0.55 -12.19
N MET A 112 9.66 0.89 -13.47
CA MET A 112 9.77 2.26 -13.93
C MET A 112 8.43 3.01 -14.02
N VAL A 113 7.30 2.30 -14.20
CA VAL A 113 5.99 2.91 -14.48
C VAL A 113 5.52 3.84 -13.36
N ALA A 114 5.62 3.45 -12.10
CA ALA A 114 5.14 4.24 -10.98
C ALA A 114 5.96 5.53 -10.75
N PRO A 115 7.29 5.51 -10.68
CA PRO A 115 8.09 6.75 -10.61
C PRO A 115 7.82 7.70 -11.77
N ARG A 116 7.64 7.18 -13.00
CA ARG A 116 7.34 7.97 -14.19
C ARG A 116 5.96 8.64 -14.08
N MET A 117 4.92 7.86 -13.77
CA MET A 117 3.54 8.36 -13.78
C MET A 117 3.17 9.16 -12.54
N VAL A 118 3.66 8.77 -11.36
CA VAL A 118 3.25 9.35 -10.08
C VAL A 118 4.17 10.50 -9.65
N LYS A 119 5.48 10.36 -9.87
CA LYS A 119 6.48 11.37 -9.49
C LYS A 119 6.96 12.23 -10.66
N GLY A 120 6.52 11.95 -11.90
CA GLY A 120 6.94 12.68 -13.09
C GLY A 120 8.44 12.58 -13.39
N MET A 121 9.12 11.54 -12.88
CA MET A 121 10.56 11.35 -13.08
C MET A 121 10.87 10.98 -14.54
N LYS A 122 12.02 11.43 -15.03
CA LYS A 122 12.52 11.06 -16.37
C LYS A 122 13.16 9.67 -16.32
N ASP A 123 13.07 8.96 -17.45
CA ASP A 123 13.64 7.60 -17.56
C ASP A 123 15.14 7.55 -17.26
N ALA A 124 15.88 8.58 -17.64
CA ALA A 124 17.31 8.70 -17.33
C ALA A 124 17.61 8.71 -15.83
N ASP A 125 16.70 9.25 -15.02
CA ASP A 125 16.83 9.31 -13.55
C ASP A 125 16.33 8.02 -12.89
N ILE A 126 15.32 7.36 -13.48
CA ILE A 126 14.72 6.14 -12.94
C ILE A 126 15.61 4.92 -13.21
N LEU A 127 16.21 4.83 -14.42
CA LEU A 127 16.94 3.64 -14.86
C LEU A 127 18.07 3.21 -13.91
N PRO A 128 18.95 4.09 -13.42
CA PRO A 128 20.00 3.69 -12.47
C PRO A 128 19.44 3.20 -11.13
N ILE A 129 18.30 3.74 -10.69
CA ILE A 129 17.62 3.30 -9.47
C ILE A 129 17.03 1.90 -9.69
N ALA A 130 16.31 1.70 -10.80
CA ALA A 130 15.72 0.40 -11.16
C ALA A 130 16.78 -0.68 -11.33
N GLN A 131 17.92 -0.35 -11.95
CA GLN A 131 19.07 -1.25 -12.07
C GLN A 131 19.57 -1.68 -10.69
N SER A 132 19.89 -0.72 -9.81
CA SER A 132 20.37 -1.00 -8.47
C SER A 132 19.40 -1.88 -7.67
N LEU A 133 18.09 -1.64 -7.78
CA LEU A 133 17.07 -2.45 -7.12
C LEU A 133 17.00 -3.88 -7.67
N LEU A 134 17.03 -4.04 -9.00
CA LEU A 134 17.02 -5.36 -9.63
C LEU A 134 18.29 -6.15 -9.34
N GLU A 135 19.45 -5.51 -9.27
CA GLU A 135 20.71 -6.13 -8.86
C GLU A 135 20.65 -6.63 -7.42
N LYS A 136 20.12 -5.83 -6.48
CA LYS A 136 19.93 -6.21 -5.06
C LYS A 136 19.08 -7.47 -4.90
N VAL A 137 18.06 -7.66 -5.74
CA VAL A 137 17.19 -8.84 -5.69
C VAL A 137 17.60 -9.95 -6.65
N GLY A 138 18.73 -9.80 -7.36
CA GLY A 138 19.30 -10.79 -8.28
C GLY A 138 18.44 -11.03 -9.52
N LEU A 139 17.88 -9.98 -10.11
CA LEU A 139 16.98 -10.07 -11.27
C LEU A 139 17.33 -9.11 -12.41
N TRP A 140 18.52 -8.50 -12.40
CA TRP A 140 18.92 -7.59 -13.49
C TRP A 140 19.02 -8.29 -14.84
N ASP A 141 19.43 -9.56 -14.88
CA ASP A 141 19.46 -10.39 -16.09
C ASP A 141 18.07 -10.68 -16.66
N LYS A 142 17.01 -10.48 -15.86
CA LYS A 142 15.60 -10.69 -16.22
C LYS A 142 14.84 -9.39 -16.52
N ARG A 143 15.53 -8.24 -16.62
CA ARG A 143 14.88 -6.93 -16.78
C ARG A 143 13.99 -6.81 -18.03
N ASP A 144 14.35 -7.51 -19.10
CA ASP A 144 13.70 -7.43 -20.41
C ASP A 144 12.66 -8.53 -20.65
N VAL A 145 12.42 -9.43 -19.66
CA VAL A 145 11.41 -10.48 -19.78
C VAL A 145 10.08 -10.07 -19.18
N TYR A 146 9.00 -10.73 -19.60
CA TYR A 146 7.65 -10.49 -19.08
C TYR A 146 7.38 -11.30 -17.81
N PRO A 147 6.46 -10.82 -16.91
CA PRO A 147 6.11 -11.52 -15.69
C PRO A 147 5.65 -12.97 -15.88
N SER A 148 5.06 -13.30 -17.03
CA SER A 148 4.61 -14.68 -17.34
C SER A 148 5.74 -15.72 -17.28
N THR A 149 6.98 -15.31 -17.57
CA THR A 149 8.15 -16.21 -17.59
C THR A 149 8.85 -16.34 -16.24
N LEU A 150 8.43 -15.55 -15.23
CA LEU A 150 9.02 -15.53 -13.90
C LEU A 150 8.39 -16.58 -12.99
N SER A 151 9.20 -17.20 -12.12
CA SER A 151 8.69 -17.98 -10.99
C SER A 151 7.94 -17.11 -9.97
N GLY A 152 7.12 -17.72 -9.11
CA GLY A 152 6.39 -16.99 -8.06
C GLY A 152 7.31 -16.16 -7.16
N GLY A 153 8.44 -16.75 -6.72
CA GLY A 153 9.43 -16.02 -5.90
C GLY A 153 10.13 -14.88 -6.65
N GLN A 154 10.35 -15.01 -7.98
CA GLN A 154 10.86 -13.92 -8.80
C GLN A 154 9.83 -12.78 -8.92
N LYS A 155 8.55 -13.11 -9.20
CA LYS A 155 7.46 -12.13 -9.23
C LYS A 155 7.33 -11.37 -7.91
N GLN A 156 7.48 -12.06 -6.79
CA GLN A 156 7.44 -11.44 -5.47
C GLN A 156 8.58 -10.44 -5.27
N ARG A 157 9.82 -10.81 -5.67
CA ARG A 157 10.97 -9.90 -5.57
C ARG A 157 10.86 -8.68 -6.49
N VAL A 158 10.19 -8.81 -7.64
CA VAL A 158 9.89 -7.64 -8.51
C VAL A 158 8.82 -6.74 -7.90
N ALA A 159 7.86 -7.31 -7.14
CA ALA A 159 6.74 -6.58 -6.55
C ALA A 159 7.09 -5.85 -5.23
N ILE A 160 8.22 -6.16 -4.60
CA ILE A 160 8.75 -5.54 -3.38
C ILE A 160 9.56 -4.28 -3.74
#